data_49cc3b24d5231de6969cdc780ecf3110
#
_entry.id   49cc3b24d5231de6969cdc780ecf3110
#
_cell.length_a   1.000
_cell.length_b   1.000
_cell.length_c   1.000
_cell.angle_alpha   90.00
_cell.angle_beta   90.00
_cell.angle_gamma   90.00
#
_symmetry.space_group_name_H-M   'P 1'
#
loop_
_entity.id
_entity.type
_entity.pdbx_description
1 polymer ?
#
loop_
_entity_poly.entity_id
_entity_poly.type
_entity_poly.pdbx_seq_one_letter_code
_entity_poly.pdbx_strand_id
1 'polypeptide(L)'
;MYKRQGLCGVTEAYTAVHAPESWEALQSARKRLVFEEFFIFSAGLAVLRASRTELHTIPYDTACMDAFFRALPFRLTGAQSGAIDQILRDLSSGHVMNRLVQGDVGSGKTMVAAAAAFFTAKNGRQTALLAPTEILARQHFERLEPLLAPLGVRCALLTGSMTPAQKRALRVRIAAGEADVVIGTHA
;
A
#
# COMPACT_ATOMS: atom_id res chain seq x y z
N MET A 1 -21.85 -21.54 -15.67
CA MET A 1 -20.52 -20.96 -15.47
C MET A 1 -19.47 -22.03 -15.13
N TYR A 2 -19.73 -22.94 -14.21
CA TYR A 2 -18.75 -23.94 -13.71
C TYR A 2 -18.34 -25.04 -14.71
N LYS A 3 -19.21 -25.44 -15.65
CA LYS A 3 -18.90 -26.45 -16.67
C LYS A 3 -17.73 -26.09 -17.61
N ARG A 4 -17.46 -24.80 -17.83
CA ARG A 4 -16.34 -24.34 -18.67
C ARG A 4 -14.97 -24.43 -17.98
N GLN A 5 -14.95 -24.67 -16.68
CA GLN A 5 -13.72 -24.66 -15.86
C GLN A 5 -13.29 -26.09 -15.45
N GLY A 6 -14.02 -27.13 -15.89
CA GLY A 6 -13.73 -28.52 -15.53
C GLY A 6 -13.89 -28.80 -14.03
N LEU A 7 -14.80 -28.10 -13.36
CA LEU A 7 -15.11 -28.31 -11.95
C LEU A 7 -16.34 -29.20 -11.79
N CYS A 8 -16.31 -30.10 -10.81
CA CYS A 8 -17.44 -30.95 -10.45
C CYS A 8 -18.62 -30.14 -9.87
N GLY A 9 -19.80 -30.75 -9.76
CA GLY A 9 -20.98 -30.15 -9.14
C GLY A 9 -20.76 -29.84 -7.66
N VAL A 10 -21.47 -28.87 -7.12
CA VAL A 10 -21.30 -28.47 -5.71
C VAL A 10 -21.76 -29.59 -4.76
N THR A 11 -22.90 -30.23 -5.02
CA THR A 11 -23.38 -31.32 -4.21
C THR A 11 -22.42 -32.52 -4.25
N GLU A 12 -21.90 -32.86 -5.43
CA GLU A 12 -20.88 -33.88 -5.62
C GLU A 12 -19.61 -33.55 -4.82
N ALA A 13 -19.18 -32.31 -4.83
CA ALA A 13 -18.01 -31.86 -4.08
C ALA A 13 -18.21 -32.03 -2.56
N TYR A 14 -19.37 -31.65 -2.02
CA TYR A 14 -19.66 -31.83 -0.60
C TYR A 14 -19.74 -33.31 -0.21
N THR A 15 -20.32 -34.14 -1.04
CA THR A 15 -20.37 -35.59 -0.79
C THR A 15 -18.97 -36.19 -0.82
N ALA A 16 -18.20 -35.90 -1.88
CA ALA A 16 -16.88 -36.50 -2.07
C ALA A 16 -15.81 -35.99 -1.10
N VAL A 17 -15.96 -34.81 -0.49
CA VAL A 17 -15.01 -34.34 0.53
C VAL A 17 -15.18 -35.07 1.86
N HIS A 18 -16.40 -35.52 2.17
CA HIS A 18 -16.71 -36.27 3.41
C HIS A 18 -16.66 -37.79 3.27
N ALA A 19 -17.06 -38.32 2.09
CA ALA A 19 -17.07 -39.74 1.79
C ALA A 19 -16.54 -39.98 0.37
N PRO A 20 -15.22 -39.87 0.14
CA PRO A 20 -14.63 -39.98 -1.18
C PRO A 20 -14.63 -41.46 -1.64
N GLU A 21 -15.11 -41.71 -2.85
CA GLU A 21 -15.04 -43.02 -3.49
C GLU A 21 -13.64 -43.34 -4.04
N SER A 22 -12.87 -42.30 -4.36
CA SER A 22 -11.48 -42.39 -4.83
C SER A 22 -10.67 -41.15 -4.44
N TRP A 23 -9.34 -41.26 -4.57
CA TRP A 23 -8.44 -40.10 -4.35
C TRP A 23 -8.67 -39.00 -5.38
N GLU A 24 -8.96 -39.34 -6.62
CA GLU A 24 -9.27 -38.40 -7.71
C GLU A 24 -10.57 -37.65 -7.43
N ALA A 25 -11.61 -38.36 -6.92
CA ALA A 25 -12.88 -37.73 -6.53
C ALA A 25 -12.66 -36.71 -5.39
N LEU A 26 -11.85 -37.05 -4.38
CA LEU A 26 -11.48 -36.15 -3.30
C LEU A 26 -10.73 -34.91 -3.81
N GLN A 27 -9.77 -35.10 -4.71
CA GLN A 27 -9.00 -33.99 -5.29
C GLN A 27 -9.89 -33.05 -6.12
N SER A 28 -10.79 -33.61 -6.92
CA SER A 28 -11.78 -32.88 -7.70
C SER A 28 -12.70 -32.03 -6.80
N ALA A 29 -13.20 -32.66 -5.73
CA ALA A 29 -14.05 -32.02 -4.73
C ALA A 29 -13.31 -30.83 -4.04
N ARG A 30 -12.09 -31.05 -3.55
CA ARG A 30 -11.27 -30.01 -2.93
C ARG A 30 -11.00 -28.85 -3.89
N LYS A 31 -10.64 -29.15 -5.14
CA LYS A 31 -10.43 -28.12 -6.17
C LYS A 31 -11.67 -27.26 -6.37
N ARG A 32 -12.86 -27.88 -6.39
CA ARG A 32 -14.14 -27.19 -6.52
C ARG A 32 -14.40 -26.25 -5.34
N LEU A 33 -14.26 -26.73 -4.11
CA LEU A 33 -14.56 -25.95 -2.91
C LEU A 33 -13.56 -24.80 -2.72
N VAL A 34 -12.27 -25.08 -2.91
CA VAL A 34 -11.23 -24.05 -2.86
C VAL A 34 -11.47 -22.95 -3.91
N PHE A 35 -11.81 -23.34 -5.14
CA PHE A 35 -12.14 -22.37 -6.18
C PHE A 35 -13.34 -21.49 -5.78
N GLU A 36 -14.39 -22.08 -5.21
CA GLU A 36 -15.59 -21.35 -4.83
C GLU A 36 -15.32 -20.31 -3.75
N GLU A 37 -14.59 -20.69 -2.71
CA GLU A 37 -14.17 -19.76 -1.62
C GLU A 37 -13.37 -18.57 -2.18
N PHE A 38 -12.33 -18.86 -2.96
CA PHE A 38 -11.52 -17.78 -3.55
C PHE A 38 -12.29 -16.94 -4.58
N PHE A 39 -13.22 -17.54 -5.30
CA PHE A 39 -14.06 -16.83 -6.26
C PHE A 39 -14.99 -15.84 -5.54
N ILE A 40 -15.70 -16.29 -4.50
CA ILE A 40 -16.60 -15.44 -3.71
C ILE A 40 -15.80 -14.30 -3.07
N PHE A 41 -14.66 -14.60 -2.47
CA PHE A 41 -13.79 -13.59 -1.87
C PHE A 41 -13.30 -12.56 -2.90
N SER A 42 -12.80 -13.04 -4.05
CA SER A 42 -12.30 -12.16 -5.12
C SER A 42 -13.40 -11.32 -5.76
N ALA A 43 -14.59 -11.91 -5.95
CA ALA A 43 -15.75 -11.20 -6.48
C ALA A 43 -16.22 -10.10 -5.49
N GLY A 44 -16.27 -10.41 -4.19
CA GLY A 44 -16.58 -9.44 -3.15
C GLY A 44 -15.59 -8.26 -3.15
N LEU A 45 -14.30 -8.55 -3.22
CA LEU A 45 -13.26 -7.51 -3.34
C LEU A 45 -13.39 -6.69 -4.63
N ALA A 46 -13.73 -7.32 -5.76
CA ALA A 46 -13.93 -6.61 -7.02
C ALA A 46 -15.11 -5.65 -6.95
N VAL A 47 -16.24 -6.06 -6.34
CA VAL A 47 -17.40 -5.19 -6.09
C VAL A 47 -17.02 -4.01 -5.19
N LEU A 48 -16.33 -4.26 -4.08
CA LEU A 48 -15.87 -3.20 -3.17
C LEU A 48 -14.89 -2.23 -3.84
N ARG A 49 -14.06 -2.71 -4.76
CA ARG A 49 -13.15 -1.85 -5.54
C ARG A 49 -13.90 -1.00 -6.56
N ALA A 50 -14.89 -1.58 -7.24
CA ALA A 50 -15.70 -0.87 -8.23
C ALA A 50 -16.58 0.23 -7.59
N SER A 51 -16.98 0.07 -6.34
CA SER A 51 -17.76 1.07 -5.59
C SER A 51 -16.90 2.20 -5.00
N ARG A 52 -15.57 2.13 -5.07
CA ARG A 52 -14.69 3.23 -4.67
C ARG A 52 -14.76 4.31 -5.74
N THR A 53 -15.55 5.33 -5.46
CA THR A 53 -15.81 6.49 -6.31
C THR A 53 -14.50 7.22 -6.67
N GLU A 54 -14.50 7.77 -7.87
CA GLU A 54 -13.48 8.68 -8.38
C GLU A 54 -13.16 9.75 -7.35
N LEU A 55 -11.89 9.80 -6.93
CA LEU A 55 -11.40 10.94 -6.17
C LEU A 55 -11.20 12.08 -7.16
N HIS A 56 -11.60 13.30 -6.76
CA HIS A 56 -11.20 14.50 -7.47
C HIS A 56 -9.67 14.53 -7.57
N THR A 57 -9.15 14.23 -8.74
CA THR A 57 -7.73 14.25 -9.01
C THR A 57 -7.32 15.64 -9.35
N ILE A 58 -6.42 16.15 -8.57
CA ILE A 58 -5.60 17.29 -8.97
C ILE A 58 -4.50 16.69 -9.83
N PRO A 59 -4.28 17.21 -11.05
CA PRO A 59 -3.13 16.79 -11.85
C PRO A 59 -1.88 16.98 -11.02
N TYR A 60 -1.08 15.92 -10.88
CA TYR A 60 0.18 16.01 -10.15
C TYR A 60 1.28 16.48 -11.10
N ASP A 61 2.07 17.46 -10.65
CA ASP A 61 3.28 17.87 -11.33
C ASP A 61 4.45 16.94 -10.97
N THR A 62 5.02 16.28 -11.96
CA THR A 62 6.18 15.38 -11.80
C THR A 62 7.52 16.11 -11.86
N ALA A 63 7.57 17.36 -12.28
CA ALA A 63 8.82 18.12 -12.40
C ALA A 63 9.54 18.30 -11.05
N CYS A 64 8.80 18.24 -9.93
CA CYS A 64 9.39 18.29 -8.59
C CYS A 64 10.33 17.13 -8.29
N MET A 65 10.19 15.98 -8.97
CA MET A 65 10.95 14.75 -8.68
C MET A 65 12.45 14.86 -8.96
N ASP A 66 12.88 15.76 -9.85
CA ASP A 66 14.30 15.98 -10.12
C ASP A 66 15.07 16.42 -8.87
N ALA A 67 14.45 17.22 -8.01
CA ALA A 67 15.05 17.62 -6.76
C ALA A 67 15.24 16.44 -5.81
N PHE A 68 14.27 15.55 -5.73
CA PHE A 68 14.37 14.34 -4.93
C PHE A 68 15.49 13.42 -5.43
N PHE A 69 15.54 13.13 -6.73
CA PHE A 69 16.56 12.26 -7.29
C PHE A 69 17.98 12.80 -7.12
N ARG A 70 18.18 14.11 -7.22
CA ARG A 70 19.48 14.75 -6.96
C ARG A 70 19.91 14.71 -5.50
N ALA A 71 18.98 14.68 -4.57
CA ALA A 71 19.26 14.62 -3.13
C ALA A 71 19.64 13.22 -2.64
N LEU A 72 19.41 12.19 -3.44
CA LEU A 72 19.77 10.83 -3.04
C LEU A 72 21.30 10.65 -3.00
N PRO A 73 21.85 10.05 -1.92
CA PRO A 73 23.29 9.81 -1.81
C PRO A 73 23.77 8.60 -2.65
N PHE A 74 22.87 7.99 -3.43
CA PHE A 74 23.14 6.82 -4.28
C PHE A 74 22.23 6.84 -5.52
N ARG A 75 22.58 6.03 -6.51
CA ARG A 75 21.73 5.83 -7.68
C ARG A 75 20.67 4.76 -7.40
N LEU A 76 19.45 5.03 -7.83
CA LEU A 76 18.37 4.03 -7.78
C LEU A 76 18.67 2.88 -8.76
N THR A 77 18.29 1.67 -8.38
CA THR A 77 18.29 0.54 -9.31
C THR A 77 17.18 0.69 -10.35
N GLY A 78 17.30 0.01 -11.48
CA GLY A 78 16.24 0.03 -12.50
C GLY A 78 14.89 -0.43 -11.98
N ALA A 79 14.86 -1.40 -11.06
CA ALA A 79 13.63 -1.87 -10.42
C ALA A 79 13.00 -0.80 -9.50
N GLN A 80 13.82 -0.07 -8.73
CA GLN A 80 13.34 1.03 -7.89
C GLN A 80 12.79 2.18 -8.73
N SER A 81 13.51 2.60 -9.77
CA SER A 81 13.06 3.65 -10.70
C SER A 81 11.75 3.25 -11.38
N GLY A 82 11.66 2.02 -11.89
CA GLY A 82 10.44 1.52 -12.51
C GLY A 82 9.25 1.44 -11.55
N ALA A 83 9.47 1.08 -10.27
CA ALA A 83 8.43 1.08 -9.26
C ALA A 83 7.94 2.51 -8.93
N ILE A 84 8.88 3.46 -8.80
CA ILE A 84 8.56 4.88 -8.59
C ILE A 84 7.73 5.41 -9.76
N ASP A 85 8.18 5.21 -11.01
CA ASP A 85 7.47 5.67 -12.20
C ASP A 85 6.04 5.14 -12.28
N GLN A 86 5.83 3.87 -11.91
CA GLN A 86 4.49 3.29 -11.85
C GLN A 86 3.61 3.94 -10.77
N ILE A 87 4.17 4.17 -9.58
CA ILE A 87 3.47 4.85 -8.48
C ILE A 87 3.07 6.28 -8.88
N LEU A 88 4.00 7.04 -9.48
CA LEU A 88 3.73 8.41 -9.93
C LEU A 88 2.61 8.44 -10.98
N ARG A 89 2.62 7.51 -11.94
CA ARG A 89 1.52 7.39 -12.92
C ARG A 89 0.19 7.04 -12.27
N ASP A 90 0.18 6.09 -11.32
CA ASP A 90 -1.05 5.74 -10.60
C ASP A 90 -1.61 6.94 -9.82
N LEU A 91 -0.76 7.67 -9.08
CA LEU A 91 -1.15 8.86 -8.32
C LEU A 91 -1.69 9.97 -9.21
N SER A 92 -1.19 10.05 -10.45
CA SER A 92 -1.61 11.05 -11.45
C SER A 92 -2.79 10.60 -12.32
N SER A 93 -3.26 9.35 -12.16
CA SER A 93 -4.24 8.72 -13.08
C SER A 93 -5.69 9.14 -12.88
N GLY A 94 -6.00 9.79 -11.77
CA GLY A 94 -7.40 10.05 -11.44
C GLY A 94 -8.08 8.96 -10.60
N HIS A 95 -7.40 7.90 -10.31
CA HIS A 95 -7.95 6.77 -9.58
C HIS A 95 -7.19 6.54 -8.27
N VAL A 96 -7.87 5.94 -7.29
CA VAL A 96 -7.22 5.56 -6.02
C VAL A 96 -6.18 4.49 -6.29
N MET A 97 -4.91 4.81 -6.06
CA MET A 97 -3.83 3.84 -6.14
C MET A 97 -3.99 2.78 -5.04
N ASN A 98 -3.90 1.52 -5.43
CA ASN A 98 -3.80 0.38 -4.51
C ASN A 98 -2.75 -0.59 -5.05
N ARG A 99 -1.50 -0.36 -4.67
CA ARG A 99 -0.33 -1.05 -5.22
C ARG A 99 0.46 -1.77 -4.11
N LEU A 100 0.78 -3.02 -4.33
CA LEU A 100 1.72 -3.78 -3.50
C LEU A 100 3.13 -3.60 -4.07
N VAL A 101 4.06 -3.13 -3.24
CA VAL A 101 5.49 -3.07 -3.56
C VAL A 101 6.18 -4.23 -2.85
N GLN A 102 6.61 -5.22 -3.61
CA GLN A 102 7.28 -6.42 -3.11
C GLN A 102 8.77 -6.40 -3.45
N GLY A 103 9.59 -6.94 -2.56
CA GLY A 103 11.04 -7.06 -2.76
C GLY A 103 11.70 -7.59 -1.48
N ASP A 104 12.93 -8.08 -1.61
CA ASP A 104 13.69 -8.64 -0.49
C ASP A 104 14.03 -7.61 0.59
N VAL A 105 14.46 -8.08 1.75
CA VAL A 105 14.99 -7.22 2.81
C VAL A 105 16.23 -6.50 2.27
N GLY A 106 16.29 -5.18 2.47
CA GLY A 106 17.38 -4.36 1.94
C GLY A 106 17.23 -3.91 0.48
N SER A 107 16.18 -4.32 -0.25
CA SER A 107 15.94 -3.89 -1.64
C SER A 107 15.59 -2.40 -1.83
N GLY A 108 15.53 -1.64 -0.73
CA GLY A 108 15.27 -0.19 -0.77
C GLY A 108 13.80 0.21 -0.92
N LYS A 109 12.84 -0.64 -0.53
CA LYS A 109 11.39 -0.31 -0.54
C LYS A 109 11.06 1.00 0.18
N THR A 110 11.80 1.34 1.25
CA THR A 110 11.63 2.59 1.97
C THR A 110 11.93 3.81 1.10
N MET A 111 12.87 3.70 0.15
CA MET A 111 13.16 4.79 -0.79
C MET A 111 12.04 5.00 -1.82
N VAL A 112 11.41 3.91 -2.24
CA VAL A 112 10.22 3.99 -3.10
C VAL A 112 9.06 4.68 -2.37
N ALA A 113 8.86 4.35 -1.08
CA ALA A 113 7.88 5.02 -0.24
C ALA A 113 8.23 6.50 -0.01
N ALA A 114 9.52 6.83 0.18
CA ALA A 114 9.99 8.22 0.33
C ALA A 114 9.72 9.04 -0.94
N ALA A 115 9.95 8.48 -2.12
CA ALA A 115 9.66 9.13 -3.40
C ALA A 115 8.16 9.43 -3.54
N ALA A 116 7.29 8.48 -3.21
CA ALA A 116 5.85 8.67 -3.23
C ALA A 116 5.40 9.75 -2.23
N ALA A 117 5.95 9.74 -1.01
CA ALA A 117 5.65 10.72 0.03
C ALA A 117 6.10 12.13 -0.38
N PHE A 118 7.32 12.26 -0.93
CA PHE A 118 7.84 13.51 -1.45
C PHE A 118 6.96 14.07 -2.57
N PHE A 119 6.64 13.25 -3.55
CA PHE A 119 5.78 13.63 -4.67
C PHE A 119 4.41 14.15 -4.19
N THR A 120 3.79 13.40 -3.27
CA THR A 120 2.50 13.76 -2.68
C THR A 120 2.57 15.09 -1.93
N ALA A 121 3.63 15.30 -1.12
CA ALA A 121 3.85 16.53 -0.36
C ALA A 121 4.05 17.73 -1.29
N LYS A 122 4.85 17.58 -2.35
CA LYS A 122 5.10 18.67 -3.32
C LYS A 122 3.87 19.05 -4.14
N ASN A 123 2.91 18.16 -4.23
CA ASN A 123 1.61 18.44 -4.84
C ASN A 123 0.53 18.84 -3.81
N GLY A 124 0.95 19.34 -2.62
CA GLY A 124 0.06 19.95 -1.62
C GLY A 124 -0.83 18.95 -0.88
N ARG A 125 -0.44 17.66 -0.83
CA ARG A 125 -1.16 16.63 -0.11
C ARG A 125 -0.32 16.05 1.02
N GLN A 126 -0.99 15.46 2.01
CA GLN A 126 -0.35 14.80 3.15
C GLN A 126 -0.21 13.30 2.91
N THR A 127 0.85 12.71 3.46
CA THR A 127 1.11 11.27 3.44
C THR A 127 1.11 10.73 4.86
N ALA A 128 0.44 9.59 5.09
CA ALA A 128 0.59 8.79 6.30
C ALA A 128 1.39 7.52 6.00
N LEU A 129 2.53 7.35 6.65
CA LEU A 129 3.36 6.16 6.59
C LEU A 129 3.15 5.34 7.87
N LEU A 130 2.43 4.23 7.76
CA LEU A 130 2.13 3.36 8.89
C LEU A 130 3.16 2.24 9.02
N ALA A 131 3.71 2.10 10.21
CA ALA A 131 4.62 1.01 10.57
C ALA A 131 3.94 0.05 11.57
N PRO A 132 4.27 -1.25 11.53
CA PRO A 132 3.68 -2.23 12.46
C PRO A 132 4.03 -1.97 13.92
N THR A 133 5.23 -1.45 14.19
CA THR A 133 5.73 -1.20 15.54
C THR A 133 6.28 0.22 15.67
N GLU A 134 6.33 0.72 16.90
CA GLU A 134 6.89 2.03 17.21
C GLU A 134 8.40 2.12 16.86
N ILE A 135 9.12 1.03 17.08
CA ILE A 135 10.55 0.97 16.73
C ILE A 135 10.75 1.19 15.23
N LEU A 136 9.96 0.52 14.41
CA LEU A 136 10.00 0.69 12.95
C LEU A 136 9.54 2.09 12.52
N ALA A 137 8.52 2.65 13.18
CA ALA A 137 8.09 4.02 12.91
C ALA A 137 9.23 5.03 13.18
N ARG A 138 9.93 4.89 14.31
CA ARG A 138 11.10 5.72 14.64
C ARG A 138 12.23 5.54 13.62
N GLN A 139 12.58 4.30 13.26
CA GLN A 139 13.59 4.03 12.24
C GLN A 139 13.25 4.64 10.88
N HIS A 140 11.98 4.59 10.48
CA HIS A 140 11.53 5.25 9.26
C HIS A 140 11.63 6.76 9.37
N PHE A 141 11.24 7.34 10.50
CA PHE A 141 11.36 8.78 10.73
C PHE A 141 12.81 9.24 10.67
N GLU A 142 13.71 8.58 11.41
CA GLU A 142 15.14 8.89 11.45
C GLU A 142 15.85 8.78 10.09
N ARG A 143 15.31 7.95 9.18
CA ARG A 143 15.85 7.81 7.82
C ARG A 143 15.23 8.79 6.83
N LEU A 144 13.96 9.11 6.97
CA LEU A 144 13.23 9.92 5.98
C LEU A 144 13.31 11.41 6.28
N GLU A 145 13.28 11.80 7.54
CA GLU A 145 13.35 13.21 7.92
C GLU A 145 14.61 13.92 7.41
N PRO A 146 15.85 13.38 7.60
CA PRO A 146 17.06 14.03 7.08
C PRO A 146 17.12 14.11 5.55
N LEU A 147 16.43 13.22 4.84
CA LEU A 147 16.33 13.24 3.40
C LEU A 147 15.31 14.27 2.90
N LEU A 148 14.15 14.33 3.56
CA LEU A 148 13.00 15.08 3.08
C LEU A 148 12.99 16.55 3.59
N ALA A 149 13.48 16.80 4.79
CA ALA A 149 13.49 18.14 5.38
C ALA A 149 14.29 19.17 4.56
N PRO A 150 15.49 18.87 4.02
CA PRO A 150 16.22 19.81 3.16
C PRO A 150 15.49 20.12 1.86
N LEU A 151 14.57 19.24 1.45
CA LEU A 151 13.71 19.43 0.28
C LEU A 151 12.41 20.17 0.60
N GLY A 152 12.28 20.70 1.84
CA GLY A 152 11.12 21.47 2.29
C GLY A 152 9.88 20.60 2.54
N VAL A 153 10.05 19.34 2.93
CA VAL A 153 8.96 18.43 3.33
C VAL A 153 9.04 18.18 4.83
N ARG A 154 7.99 18.54 5.55
CA ARG A 154 7.93 18.48 7.02
C ARG A 154 7.44 17.11 7.47
N CYS A 155 8.32 16.38 8.14
CA CYS A 155 8.00 15.07 8.71
C CYS A 155 7.53 15.21 10.17
N ALA A 156 6.60 14.34 10.58
CA ALA A 156 6.14 14.23 11.95
C ALA A 156 6.06 12.77 12.37
N LEU A 157 6.45 12.46 13.61
CA LEU A 157 6.37 11.14 14.20
C LEU A 157 5.19 11.07 15.19
N LEU A 158 4.27 10.12 14.99
CA LEU A 158 3.12 9.88 15.87
C LEU A 158 3.15 8.44 16.37
N THR A 159 3.43 8.25 17.66
CA THR A 159 3.59 6.92 18.27
C THR A 159 2.75 6.73 19.51
N GLY A 160 2.57 5.46 19.91
CA GLY A 160 1.80 5.07 21.10
C GLY A 160 2.37 5.64 22.40
N SER A 161 3.69 5.73 22.54
CA SER A 161 4.41 6.21 23.74
C SER A 161 4.28 7.71 24.01
N MET A 162 3.79 8.51 23.04
CA MET A 162 3.55 9.93 23.26
C MET A 162 2.43 10.17 24.27
N THR A 163 2.60 11.20 25.10
CA THR A 163 1.56 11.61 26.05
C THR A 163 0.27 12.08 25.34
N PRO A 164 -0.89 12.00 25.99
CA PRO A 164 -2.14 12.49 25.39
C PRO A 164 -2.07 13.95 24.95
N ALA A 165 -1.35 14.79 25.70
CA ALA A 165 -1.16 16.21 25.37
C ALA A 165 -0.32 16.37 24.07
N GLN A 166 0.79 15.63 23.95
CA GLN A 166 1.64 15.63 22.76
C GLN A 166 0.87 15.15 21.53
N LYS A 167 0.10 14.04 21.66
CA LYS A 167 -0.74 13.52 20.57
C LYS A 167 -1.76 14.56 20.12
N ARG A 168 -2.41 15.23 21.07
CA ARG A 168 -3.40 16.28 20.76
C ARG A 168 -2.76 17.45 20.00
N ALA A 169 -1.65 17.97 20.50
CA ALA A 169 -0.93 19.06 19.87
C ALA A 169 -0.47 18.70 18.45
N LEU A 170 0.08 17.49 18.28
CA LEU A 170 0.51 17.02 16.98
C LEU A 170 -0.66 16.84 15.99
N ARG A 171 -1.80 16.31 16.45
CA ARG A 171 -3.00 16.16 15.61
C ARG A 171 -3.52 17.52 15.12
N VAL A 172 -3.48 18.55 15.96
CA VAL A 172 -3.85 19.92 15.58
C VAL A 172 -2.91 20.41 14.46
N ARG A 173 -1.61 20.23 14.61
CA ARG A 173 -0.62 20.59 13.58
C ARG A 173 -0.81 19.84 12.28
N ILE A 174 -1.10 18.53 12.35
CA ILE A 174 -1.42 17.70 11.16
C ILE A 174 -2.67 18.26 10.47
N ALA A 175 -3.73 18.54 11.23
CA ALA A 175 -4.97 19.08 10.68
C ALA A 175 -4.79 20.47 10.07
N ALA A 176 -3.89 21.28 10.61
CA ALA A 176 -3.52 22.58 10.07
C ALA A 176 -2.61 22.50 8.82
N GLY A 177 -2.23 21.29 8.37
CA GLY A 177 -1.31 21.13 7.23
C GLY A 177 0.15 21.47 7.55
N GLU A 178 0.54 21.50 8.82
CA GLU A 178 1.91 21.81 9.24
C GLU A 178 2.85 20.57 9.18
N ALA A 179 2.34 19.41 8.85
CA ALA A 179 3.10 18.20 8.59
C ALA A 179 2.69 17.64 7.24
N ASP A 180 3.66 17.39 6.38
CA ASP A 180 3.44 16.86 5.03
C ASP A 180 3.49 15.32 5.03
N VAL A 181 4.36 14.75 5.87
CA VAL A 181 4.51 13.29 6.04
C VAL A 181 4.39 12.94 7.51
N VAL A 182 3.39 12.15 7.84
CA VAL A 182 3.17 11.64 9.21
C VAL A 182 3.58 10.17 9.25
N ILE A 183 4.55 9.84 10.08
CA ILE A 183 5.07 8.48 10.27
C ILE A 183 4.61 7.99 11.64
N GLY A 184 4.01 6.81 11.71
CA GLY A 184 3.49 6.34 12.99
C GLY A 184 2.98 4.90 12.97
N THR A 185 2.27 4.56 14.06
CA THR A 185 1.59 3.26 14.22
C THR A 185 0.08 3.49 14.27
N HIS A 186 -0.70 2.40 14.26
CA HIS A 186 -2.17 2.44 14.42
C HIS A 186 -2.65 2.89 15.81
N ALA A 187 -1.83 3.45 16.67
CA ALA A 187 -2.13 3.84 18.05
C ALA A 187 -2.96 5.13 18.16
#